data_8084ff69f1a9c08b0d07aee0fc2b8bdd
#
_entry.id   8084ff69f1a9c08b0d07aee0fc2b8bdd
#
_cell.length_a   1.000
_cell.length_b   1.000
_cell.length_c   1.000
_cell.angle_alpha   90.00
_cell.angle_beta   90.00
_cell.angle_gamma   90.00
#
_symmetry.space_group_name_H-M   'P 1'
#
loop_
_entity.id
_entity.type
_entity.pdbx_description
1 polymer ?
#
loop_
_entity_poly.entity_id
_entity_poly.type
_entity_poly.pdbx_seq_one_letter_code
_entity_poly.pdbx_strand_id
1 'polypeptide(L)'
;MTDSKRLAIAAPLGAAIGAGNSGTLTIPASGQPTLTTKFDIYDAATATAMQNGLKYSTPTKVVFGDVSADGTSQTYQFLDANGGVISSGTIKPNENNTLNLTIPLKDATGAPIPPPPATQYTATFEMTVAGSPTSGASINVSLSQPGSLDNRNGTALAGLQTAQTVDTGSASKGISLTDAYGKLVEGVGSKAAQGKLDSAATEAILANAKGARDSLSGVDLDEETGNLVKYQQYYTASSQIIKAAQEIFSTLINSL
;
A
#
# COMPACT_ATOMS: atom_id res chain seq x y z
N MET A 1 0.84 7.35 -15.86
CA MET A 1 -0.51 7.95 -16.00
C MET A 1 -0.45 8.87 -17.21
N THR A 2 -0.99 8.44 -18.34
CA THR A 2 -0.89 9.19 -19.62
C THR A 2 -2.14 10.03 -19.91
N ASP A 3 -3.17 9.97 -19.08
CA ASP A 3 -4.41 10.73 -19.26
C ASP A 3 -4.81 11.41 -17.94
N SER A 4 -4.56 12.72 -17.86
CA SER A 4 -4.92 13.56 -16.70
C SER A 4 -6.43 13.66 -16.48
N LYS A 5 -7.24 13.34 -17.50
CA LYS A 5 -8.71 13.33 -17.40
C LYS A 5 -9.25 12.15 -16.61
N ARG A 6 -8.42 11.14 -16.33
CA ARG A 6 -8.77 9.97 -15.51
C ARG A 6 -8.55 10.17 -14.01
N LEU A 7 -7.93 11.27 -13.60
CA LEU A 7 -7.78 11.59 -12.19
C LEU A 7 -9.06 12.26 -11.70
N ALA A 8 -9.82 11.56 -10.84
CA ALA A 8 -11.02 12.10 -10.20
C ALA A 8 -10.64 13.10 -9.09
N ILE A 9 -10.35 14.33 -9.46
CA ILE A 9 -10.00 15.41 -8.51
C ILE A 9 -11.24 16.05 -7.87
N ALA A 10 -12.40 15.96 -8.51
CA ALA A 10 -13.66 16.44 -7.95
C ALA A 10 -14.20 15.47 -6.91
N ALA A 11 -14.77 16.00 -5.81
CA ALA A 11 -15.53 15.17 -4.89
C ALA A 11 -16.79 14.61 -5.59
N PRO A 12 -17.28 13.42 -5.20
CA PRO A 12 -18.42 12.80 -5.88
C PRO A 12 -19.72 13.57 -5.75
N LEU A 13 -19.85 14.39 -4.69
CA LEU A 13 -21.05 15.15 -4.37
C LEU A 13 -20.74 16.64 -4.17
N GLY A 14 -21.69 17.46 -4.58
CA GLY A 14 -21.77 18.87 -4.23
C GLY A 14 -23.12 19.19 -3.57
N ALA A 15 -23.15 20.18 -2.71
CA ALA A 15 -24.39 20.70 -2.14
C ALA A 15 -24.49 22.20 -2.33
N ALA A 16 -25.69 22.67 -2.63
CA ALA A 16 -26.03 24.06 -2.74
C ALA A 16 -27.32 24.38 -1.97
N ILE A 17 -27.31 25.50 -1.30
CA ILE A 17 -28.52 25.98 -0.60
C ILE A 17 -29.60 26.28 -1.65
N GLY A 18 -30.79 25.75 -1.44
CA GLY A 18 -31.93 25.93 -2.34
C GLY A 18 -32.36 27.40 -2.45
N ALA A 19 -32.95 27.76 -3.57
CA ALA A 19 -33.53 29.11 -3.74
C ALA A 19 -34.69 29.28 -2.75
N GLY A 20 -34.85 30.51 -2.26
CA GLY A 20 -35.95 30.87 -1.35
C GLY A 20 -35.68 30.61 0.14
N ASN A 21 -34.48 30.16 0.52
CA ASN A 21 -34.09 30.09 1.92
C ASN A 21 -33.95 31.50 2.52
N SER A 22 -34.69 31.77 3.59
CA SER A 22 -34.68 33.05 4.29
C SER A 22 -33.99 33.01 5.67
N GLY A 23 -33.53 31.83 6.10
CA GLY A 23 -32.80 31.64 7.35
C GLY A 23 -31.30 31.86 7.24
N THR A 24 -30.59 31.57 8.30
CA THR A 24 -29.12 31.64 8.40
C THR A 24 -28.41 30.34 8.00
N LEU A 25 -29.11 29.46 7.27
CA LEU A 25 -28.56 28.16 6.84
C LEU A 25 -27.29 28.35 6.02
N THR A 26 -26.23 27.70 6.42
CA THR A 26 -24.97 27.66 5.69
C THR A 26 -24.41 26.24 5.62
N ILE A 27 -23.61 25.98 4.60
CA ILE A 27 -22.81 24.76 4.48
C ILE A 27 -21.35 25.19 4.62
N PRO A 28 -20.69 24.90 5.74
CA PRO A 28 -19.26 25.20 5.89
C PRO A 28 -18.44 24.54 4.79
N ALA A 29 -17.31 25.12 4.43
CA ALA A 29 -16.44 24.55 3.38
C ALA A 29 -16.01 23.10 3.71
N SER A 30 -15.74 22.81 4.98
CA SER A 30 -15.47 21.47 5.50
C SER A 30 -16.71 20.58 5.66
N GLY A 31 -17.91 21.18 5.56
CA GLY A 31 -19.19 20.49 5.73
C GLY A 31 -19.85 20.05 4.42
N GLN A 32 -19.18 20.21 3.30
CA GLN A 32 -19.69 19.73 2.02
C GLN A 32 -19.94 18.23 2.04
N PRO A 33 -20.97 17.71 1.31
CA PRO A 33 -21.34 16.32 1.40
C PRO A 33 -20.22 15.39 0.96
N THR A 34 -20.08 14.32 1.71
CA THR A 34 -19.20 13.20 1.40
C THR A 34 -20.02 11.93 1.23
N LEU A 35 -19.50 11.01 0.45
CA LEU A 35 -20.11 9.70 0.23
C LEU A 35 -19.00 8.66 0.33
N THR A 36 -19.13 7.80 1.34
CA THR A 36 -18.17 6.74 1.62
C THR A 36 -18.82 5.38 1.44
N THR A 37 -18.13 4.47 0.77
CA THR A 37 -18.54 3.08 0.62
C THR A 37 -17.33 2.17 0.57
N LYS A 38 -17.51 0.90 0.92
CA LYS A 38 -16.46 -0.11 0.83
C LYS A 38 -16.80 -1.06 -0.31
N PHE A 39 -15.89 -1.23 -1.25
CA PHE A 39 -16.02 -2.20 -2.33
C PHE A 39 -14.63 -2.67 -2.79
N ASP A 40 -14.59 -3.85 -3.39
CA ASP A 40 -13.37 -4.34 -3.99
C ASP A 40 -13.17 -3.70 -5.37
N ILE A 41 -12.14 -2.89 -5.50
CA ILE A 41 -11.80 -2.22 -6.77
C ILE A 41 -11.31 -3.19 -7.85
N TYR A 42 -10.93 -4.39 -7.48
CA TYR A 42 -10.48 -5.44 -8.41
C TYR A 42 -11.63 -6.26 -8.97
N ASP A 43 -12.81 -6.18 -8.36
CA ASP A 43 -14.05 -6.76 -8.89
C ASP A 43 -14.82 -5.70 -9.70
N ALA A 44 -14.62 -5.69 -11.01
CA ALA A 44 -15.23 -4.72 -11.92
C ALA A 44 -16.78 -4.82 -11.95
N ALA A 45 -17.35 -6.00 -11.75
CA ALA A 45 -18.79 -6.18 -11.73
C ALA A 45 -19.41 -5.55 -10.49
N THR A 46 -18.84 -5.83 -9.32
CA THR A 46 -19.23 -5.20 -8.05
C THR A 46 -19.05 -3.69 -8.10
N ALA A 47 -17.91 -3.20 -8.59
CA ALA A 47 -17.65 -1.77 -8.71
C ALA A 47 -18.69 -1.07 -9.59
N THR A 48 -19.05 -1.64 -10.73
CA THR A 48 -20.08 -1.11 -11.63
C THR A 48 -21.46 -1.12 -10.98
N ALA A 49 -21.83 -2.22 -10.33
CA ALA A 49 -23.11 -2.32 -9.62
C ALA A 49 -23.23 -1.26 -8.52
N MET A 50 -22.16 -1.06 -7.73
CA MET A 50 -22.13 -0.05 -6.68
C MET A 50 -22.18 1.39 -7.23
N GLN A 51 -21.46 1.69 -8.30
CA GLN A 51 -21.54 3.01 -8.96
C GLN A 51 -22.98 3.32 -9.42
N ASN A 52 -23.63 2.36 -10.04
CA ASN A 52 -25.04 2.49 -10.43
C ASN A 52 -25.94 2.67 -9.21
N GLY A 53 -25.73 1.87 -8.16
CA GLY A 53 -26.48 1.99 -6.91
C GLY A 53 -26.34 3.35 -6.26
N LEU A 54 -25.14 3.91 -6.20
CA LEU A 54 -24.90 5.27 -5.68
C LEU A 54 -25.69 6.32 -6.46
N LYS A 55 -25.75 6.19 -7.79
CA LYS A 55 -26.49 7.13 -8.66
C LYS A 55 -27.98 7.18 -8.32
N TYR A 56 -28.60 6.04 -7.99
CA TYR A 56 -30.04 5.96 -7.75
C TYR A 56 -30.43 6.03 -6.27
N SER A 57 -29.50 5.83 -5.35
CA SER A 57 -29.78 5.80 -3.91
C SER A 57 -29.36 7.05 -3.16
N THR A 58 -28.44 7.87 -3.74
CA THR A 58 -27.98 9.09 -3.08
C THR A 58 -29.12 10.11 -2.95
N PRO A 59 -29.29 10.74 -1.77
CA PRO A 59 -30.30 11.77 -1.58
C PRO A 59 -30.03 12.96 -2.52
N THR A 60 -31.06 13.52 -3.09
CA THR A 60 -30.97 14.69 -3.98
C THR A 60 -31.32 15.98 -3.30
N LYS A 61 -31.98 15.90 -2.15
CA LYS A 61 -32.45 17.07 -1.40
C LYS A 61 -32.51 16.80 0.10
N VAL A 62 -32.16 17.81 0.88
CA VAL A 62 -32.46 17.87 2.32
C VAL A 62 -33.46 18.99 2.53
N VAL A 63 -34.54 18.72 3.25
CA VAL A 63 -35.58 19.72 3.57
C VAL A 63 -35.71 19.84 5.07
N PHE A 64 -35.75 21.06 5.57
CA PHE A 64 -35.90 21.35 6.98
C PHE A 64 -37.38 21.64 7.32
N GLY A 65 -37.86 21.04 8.40
CA GLY A 65 -39.19 21.26 8.93
C GLY A 65 -39.23 22.39 9.93
N ASP A 66 -40.29 22.35 10.77
CA ASP A 66 -40.46 23.36 11.81
C ASP A 66 -39.50 23.18 12.97
N VAL A 67 -39.13 24.27 13.61
CA VAL A 67 -38.45 24.27 14.89
C VAL A 67 -39.42 23.83 15.97
N SER A 68 -38.97 23.02 16.91
CA SER A 68 -39.78 22.61 18.07
C SER A 68 -40.25 23.81 18.88
N ALA A 69 -41.37 23.66 19.58
CA ALA A 69 -41.96 24.76 20.36
C ALA A 69 -41.02 25.34 21.43
N ASP A 70 -40.10 24.53 21.94
CA ASP A 70 -39.06 24.93 22.89
C ASP A 70 -37.79 25.54 22.23
N GLY A 71 -37.78 25.60 20.90
CA GLY A 71 -36.64 26.15 20.14
C GLY A 71 -35.37 25.30 20.12
N THR A 72 -35.36 24.12 20.72
CA THR A 72 -34.17 23.31 20.96
C THR A 72 -33.82 22.38 19.82
N SER A 73 -34.78 22.04 18.98
CA SER A 73 -34.61 21.07 17.89
C SER A 73 -35.36 21.49 16.62
N GLN A 74 -34.91 21.04 15.49
CA GLN A 74 -35.56 21.25 14.19
C GLN A 74 -35.45 19.97 13.39
N THR A 75 -36.57 19.54 12.79
CA THR A 75 -36.61 18.33 11.97
C THR A 75 -35.96 18.58 10.59
N TYR A 76 -35.40 17.53 9.99
CA TYR A 76 -35.02 17.49 8.59
C TYR A 76 -35.34 16.15 7.96
N GLN A 77 -35.42 16.14 6.63
CA GLN A 77 -35.68 14.95 5.85
C GLN A 77 -34.71 14.89 4.67
N PHE A 78 -34.18 13.69 4.39
CA PHE A 78 -33.51 13.38 3.14
C PHE A 78 -34.54 12.90 2.12
N LEU A 79 -34.54 13.47 0.94
CA LEU A 79 -35.44 13.13 -0.14
C LEU A 79 -34.66 12.53 -1.32
N ASP A 80 -35.28 11.54 -1.98
CA ASP A 80 -34.83 11.00 -3.26
C ASP A 80 -35.18 11.93 -4.43
N ALA A 81 -34.84 11.50 -5.66
CA ALA A 81 -35.11 12.25 -6.88
C ALA A 81 -36.61 12.45 -7.17
N ASN A 82 -37.46 11.61 -6.62
CA ASN A 82 -38.92 11.64 -6.78
C ASN A 82 -39.62 12.40 -5.65
N GLY A 83 -38.86 12.93 -4.68
CA GLY A 83 -39.40 13.58 -3.50
C GLY A 83 -39.82 12.63 -2.39
N GLY A 84 -39.54 11.34 -2.51
CA GLY A 84 -39.76 10.34 -1.47
C GLY A 84 -38.79 10.51 -0.30
N VAL A 85 -39.29 10.36 0.93
CA VAL A 85 -38.45 10.46 2.13
C VAL A 85 -37.60 9.20 2.28
N ILE A 86 -36.26 9.37 2.24
CA ILE A 86 -35.31 8.30 2.49
C ILE A 86 -35.11 8.11 3.99
N SER A 87 -34.94 9.20 4.71
CA SER A 87 -34.70 9.24 6.15
C SER A 87 -35.02 10.61 6.73
N SER A 88 -35.18 10.69 8.04
CA SER A 88 -35.41 11.94 8.77
C SER A 88 -34.56 11.96 10.04
N GLY A 89 -34.32 13.18 10.54
CA GLY A 89 -33.57 13.40 11.76
C GLY A 89 -33.87 14.79 12.35
N THR A 90 -33.09 15.16 13.34
CA THR A 90 -33.20 16.46 14.00
C THR A 90 -31.84 17.14 14.06
N ILE A 91 -31.84 18.45 13.98
CA ILE A 91 -30.70 19.32 14.21
C ILE A 91 -30.97 20.25 15.40
N LYS A 92 -29.91 20.81 15.95
CA LYS A 92 -30.01 21.93 16.91
C LYS A 92 -29.81 23.25 16.18
N PRO A 93 -30.82 24.13 16.17
CA PRO A 93 -30.70 25.44 15.53
C PRO A 93 -29.50 26.24 16.09
N ASN A 94 -28.85 27.02 15.21
CA ASN A 94 -27.68 27.86 15.52
C ASN A 94 -26.41 27.11 15.94
N GLU A 95 -26.37 25.80 15.80
CA GLU A 95 -25.16 24.96 16.00
C GLU A 95 -24.67 24.37 14.68
N ASN A 96 -23.43 23.83 14.70
CA ASN A 96 -22.94 22.96 13.63
C ASN A 96 -23.53 21.58 13.83
N ASN A 97 -24.26 21.09 12.83
CA ASN A 97 -24.91 19.78 12.88
C ASN A 97 -24.38 18.89 11.77
N THR A 98 -23.95 17.69 12.11
CA THR A 98 -23.58 16.68 11.12
C THR A 98 -24.80 15.83 10.79
N LEU A 99 -25.22 15.87 9.54
CA LEU A 99 -26.27 15.04 8.98
C LEU A 99 -25.61 13.75 8.46
N ASN A 100 -25.99 12.63 9.02
CA ASN A 100 -25.43 11.31 8.67
C ASN A 100 -26.55 10.37 8.23
N LEU A 101 -26.32 9.61 7.15
CA LEU A 101 -27.28 8.69 6.57
C LEU A 101 -26.56 7.47 6.02
N THR A 102 -26.91 6.29 6.51
CA THR A 102 -26.53 5.02 5.87
C THR A 102 -27.55 4.67 4.78
N ILE A 103 -27.09 4.60 3.55
CA ILE A 103 -27.93 4.40 2.37
C ILE A 103 -27.76 2.96 1.89
N PRO A 104 -28.79 2.11 1.93
CA PRO A 104 -28.80 0.84 1.25
C PRO A 104 -28.89 1.06 -0.26
N LEU A 105 -27.96 0.48 -1.02
CA LEU A 105 -27.88 0.69 -2.47
C LEU A 105 -28.98 -0.06 -3.21
N LYS A 106 -29.60 0.62 -4.16
CA LYS A 106 -30.69 0.12 -5.01
C LYS A 106 -30.38 0.42 -6.46
N ASP A 107 -30.88 -0.38 -7.37
CA ASP A 107 -30.80 -0.13 -8.80
C ASP A 107 -31.85 0.90 -9.28
N ALA A 108 -31.90 1.12 -10.59
CA ALA A 108 -32.84 2.05 -11.22
C ALA A 108 -34.33 1.67 -11.00
N THR A 109 -34.62 0.41 -10.68
CA THR A 109 -35.97 -0.10 -10.42
C THR A 109 -36.33 -0.05 -8.94
N GLY A 110 -35.38 0.32 -8.08
CA GLY A 110 -35.53 0.30 -6.63
C GLY A 110 -35.22 -1.05 -5.99
N ALA A 111 -34.73 -2.02 -6.76
CA ALA A 111 -34.33 -3.32 -6.22
C ALA A 111 -32.98 -3.24 -5.49
N PRO A 112 -32.79 -4.01 -4.39
CA PRO A 112 -31.55 -3.99 -3.62
C PRO A 112 -30.36 -4.51 -4.41
N ILE A 113 -29.18 -3.92 -4.19
CA ILE A 113 -27.91 -4.34 -4.80
C ILE A 113 -26.97 -4.86 -3.71
N PRO A 114 -26.46 -6.11 -3.80
CA PRO A 114 -26.91 -7.16 -4.71
C PRO A 114 -28.29 -7.67 -4.37
N PRO A 115 -28.94 -8.44 -5.26
CA PRO A 115 -30.21 -9.05 -4.95
C PRO A 115 -30.12 -10.04 -3.78
N PRO A 116 -31.19 -10.21 -2.98
CA PRO A 116 -31.23 -11.24 -1.94
C PRO A 116 -30.96 -12.65 -2.52
N PRO A 117 -30.32 -13.56 -1.76
CA PRO A 117 -30.04 -13.50 -0.32
C PRO A 117 -28.73 -12.83 0.09
N ALA A 118 -27.96 -12.25 -0.84
CA ALA A 118 -26.71 -11.59 -0.52
C ALA A 118 -26.93 -10.32 0.32
N THR A 119 -25.94 -9.97 1.15
CA THR A 119 -25.98 -8.75 1.96
C THR A 119 -25.95 -7.52 1.05
N GLN A 120 -26.95 -6.67 1.19
CA GLN A 120 -27.08 -5.43 0.44
C GLN A 120 -25.90 -4.48 0.70
N TYR A 121 -25.35 -3.89 -0.36
CA TYR A 121 -24.32 -2.88 -0.23
C TYR A 121 -24.89 -1.60 0.35
N THR A 122 -24.06 -0.90 1.12
CA THR A 122 -24.42 0.36 1.74
C THR A 122 -23.38 1.43 1.45
N ALA A 123 -23.81 2.69 1.45
CA ALA A 123 -22.94 3.85 1.45
C ALA A 123 -23.30 4.74 2.63
N THR A 124 -22.32 5.47 3.16
CA THR A 124 -22.56 6.48 4.19
C THR A 124 -22.46 7.86 3.56
N PHE A 125 -23.54 8.61 3.66
CA PHE A 125 -23.61 10.02 3.32
C PHE A 125 -23.39 10.83 4.60
N GLU A 126 -22.55 11.84 4.54
CA GLU A 126 -22.31 12.76 5.65
C GLU A 126 -22.19 14.19 5.12
N MET A 127 -22.81 15.15 5.81
CA MET A 127 -22.76 16.57 5.51
C MET A 127 -22.90 17.39 6.79
N THR A 128 -22.18 18.51 6.90
CA THR A 128 -22.36 19.43 8.03
C THR A 128 -23.11 20.68 7.59
N VAL A 129 -24.07 21.07 8.37
CA VAL A 129 -24.84 22.29 8.21
C VAL A 129 -24.74 23.16 9.46
N ALA A 130 -24.83 24.45 9.27
CA ALA A 130 -24.79 25.43 10.37
C ALA A 130 -25.91 26.47 10.22
N GLY A 131 -26.26 27.10 11.32
CA GLY A 131 -27.29 28.13 11.35
C GLY A 131 -28.67 27.62 11.76
N SER A 132 -29.67 28.41 11.51
CA SER A 132 -31.09 28.12 11.80
C SER A 132 -31.88 28.25 10.48
N PRO A 133 -32.09 27.12 9.77
CA PRO A 133 -32.92 27.15 8.57
C PRO A 133 -34.37 27.46 8.92
N THR A 134 -35.06 28.15 8.04
CA THR A 134 -36.51 28.32 8.15
C THR A 134 -37.22 27.02 7.73
N SER A 135 -38.44 26.83 8.19
CA SER A 135 -39.30 25.73 7.72
C SER A 135 -39.43 25.77 6.21
N GLY A 136 -39.29 24.64 5.55
CA GLY A 136 -39.24 24.52 4.09
C GLY A 136 -37.90 24.89 3.44
N ALA A 137 -36.94 25.43 4.20
CA ALA A 137 -35.58 25.60 3.68
C ALA A 137 -35.00 24.30 3.17
N SER A 138 -34.19 24.36 2.13
CA SER A 138 -33.66 23.14 1.53
C SER A 138 -32.23 23.27 1.08
N ILE A 139 -31.56 22.14 0.98
CA ILE A 139 -30.25 21.97 0.36
C ILE A 139 -30.41 20.98 -0.79
N ASN A 140 -30.00 21.38 -1.97
CA ASN A 140 -29.93 20.50 -3.12
C ASN A 140 -28.58 19.77 -3.10
N VAL A 141 -28.61 18.45 -3.23
CA VAL A 141 -27.44 17.59 -3.32
C VAL A 141 -27.37 17.03 -4.73
N SER A 142 -26.21 17.14 -5.36
CA SER A 142 -26.02 16.66 -6.72
C SER A 142 -24.73 15.88 -6.87
N LEU A 143 -24.73 14.87 -7.72
CA LEU A 143 -23.51 14.22 -8.17
C LEU A 143 -22.68 15.22 -8.98
N SER A 144 -21.38 15.22 -8.76
CA SER A 144 -20.46 16.06 -9.51
C SER A 144 -20.54 15.75 -11.00
N GLN A 145 -20.65 16.79 -11.80
CA GLN A 145 -20.72 16.69 -13.25
C GLN A 145 -19.31 16.79 -13.88
N PRO A 146 -19.11 16.23 -15.07
CA PRO A 146 -17.89 16.45 -15.84
C PRO A 146 -17.60 17.94 -16.00
N GLY A 147 -16.37 18.37 -15.71
CA GLY A 147 -15.98 19.78 -15.75
C GLY A 147 -16.23 20.55 -14.45
N SER A 148 -16.62 19.89 -13.37
CA SER A 148 -16.71 20.52 -12.05
C SER A 148 -15.36 21.14 -11.65
N LEU A 149 -15.42 22.37 -11.11
CA LEU A 149 -14.25 23.07 -10.53
C LEU A 149 -13.93 22.62 -9.11
N ASP A 150 -14.67 21.66 -8.58
CA ASP A 150 -14.44 21.09 -7.25
C ASP A 150 -13.15 20.27 -7.25
N ASN A 151 -12.17 20.70 -6.47
CA ASN A 151 -10.86 20.05 -6.37
C ASN A 151 -10.63 19.36 -5.01
N ARG A 152 -11.68 19.15 -4.22
CA ARG A 152 -11.56 18.56 -2.86
C ARG A 152 -10.84 17.22 -2.84
N ASN A 153 -11.14 16.33 -3.79
CA ASN A 153 -10.42 15.05 -3.91
C ASN A 153 -8.94 15.24 -4.28
N GLY A 154 -8.65 16.21 -5.15
CA GLY A 154 -7.27 16.55 -5.50
C GLY A 154 -6.49 17.04 -4.29
N THR A 155 -7.11 17.92 -3.49
CA THR A 155 -6.53 18.42 -2.24
C THR A 155 -6.36 17.30 -1.20
N ALA A 156 -7.35 16.43 -1.06
CA ALA A 156 -7.26 15.27 -0.16
C ALA A 156 -6.14 14.30 -0.61
N LEU A 157 -6.02 14.05 -1.91
CA LEU A 157 -4.95 13.21 -2.46
C LEU A 157 -3.56 13.83 -2.23
N ALA A 158 -3.42 15.13 -2.42
CA ALA A 158 -2.18 15.85 -2.10
C ALA A 158 -1.85 15.77 -0.60
N GLY A 159 -2.88 15.87 0.25
CA GLY A 159 -2.74 15.73 1.70
C GLY A 159 -2.27 14.35 2.16
N LEU A 160 -2.52 13.28 1.40
CA LEU A 160 -2.06 11.92 1.71
C LEU A 160 -0.53 11.81 1.73
N GLN A 161 0.18 12.69 1.03
CA GLN A 161 1.64 12.68 1.02
C GLN A 161 2.22 12.92 2.42
N THR A 162 1.57 13.75 3.23
CA THR A 162 2.01 14.11 4.58
C THR A 162 1.13 13.49 5.69
N ALA A 163 -0.01 12.93 5.32
CA ALA A 163 -0.91 12.29 6.27
C ALA A 163 -0.26 11.05 6.90
N GLN A 164 -0.38 10.89 8.21
CA GLN A 164 0.15 9.76 8.97
C GLN A 164 -0.77 8.55 8.84
N THR A 165 -0.75 7.89 7.67
CA THR A 165 -1.66 6.79 7.32
C THR A 165 -1.02 5.40 7.38
N VAL A 166 0.31 5.34 7.53
CA VAL A 166 1.06 4.08 7.57
C VAL A 166 1.36 3.72 9.02
N ASP A 167 1.24 2.42 9.35
CA ASP A 167 1.52 1.87 10.69
C ASP A 167 0.64 2.48 11.81
N THR A 168 -0.65 2.66 11.53
CA THR A 168 -1.62 3.20 12.49
C THR A 168 -2.08 2.18 13.53
N GLY A 169 -1.67 0.92 13.42
CA GLY A 169 -2.03 -0.18 14.34
C GLY A 169 -1.20 -0.23 15.61
N SER A 170 -0.13 0.54 15.72
CA SER A 170 0.73 0.65 16.92
C SER A 170 0.21 1.75 17.84
N ALA A 171 0.57 1.69 19.13
CA ALA A 171 0.24 2.71 20.12
C ALA A 171 0.86 4.10 19.82
N SER A 172 1.71 4.19 18.81
CA SER A 172 2.31 5.43 18.28
C SER A 172 1.46 6.00 17.15
N LYS A 173 1.50 7.31 16.99
CA LYS A 173 0.95 7.98 15.81
C LYS A 173 1.61 7.39 14.58
N GLY A 174 0.82 7.07 13.54
CA GLY A 174 1.30 6.57 12.27
C GLY A 174 2.38 7.47 11.65
N ILE A 175 2.96 7.04 10.55
CA ILE A 175 3.93 7.81 9.77
C ILE A 175 3.37 8.16 8.39
N SER A 176 3.93 9.18 7.75
CA SER A 176 3.54 9.54 6.40
C SER A 176 4.02 8.50 5.38
N LEU A 177 3.40 8.49 4.21
CA LEU A 177 3.82 7.62 3.09
C LEU A 177 5.28 7.88 2.69
N THR A 178 5.69 9.15 2.71
CA THR A 178 7.07 9.57 2.38
C THR A 178 8.06 9.06 3.42
N ASP A 179 7.73 9.17 4.71
CA ASP A 179 8.59 8.65 5.78
C ASP A 179 8.66 7.12 5.77
N ALA A 180 7.53 6.46 5.48
CA ALA A 180 7.49 5.00 5.34
C ALA A 180 8.40 4.51 4.19
N TYR A 181 8.36 5.21 3.05
CA TYR A 181 9.24 4.92 1.93
C TYR A 181 10.72 5.17 2.29
N GLY A 182 11.00 6.29 2.97
CA GLY A 182 12.34 6.59 3.48
C GLY A 182 12.89 5.48 4.37
N LYS A 183 12.12 5.03 5.36
CA LYS A 183 12.48 3.89 6.22
C LYS A 183 12.70 2.58 5.46
N LEU A 184 11.88 2.32 4.44
CA LEU A 184 12.06 1.14 3.58
C LEU A 184 13.40 1.20 2.85
N VAL A 185 13.72 2.33 2.22
CA VAL A 185 14.99 2.54 1.49
C VAL A 185 16.18 2.42 2.44
N GLU A 186 16.11 3.02 3.63
CA GLU A 186 17.13 2.90 4.68
C GLU A 186 17.34 1.44 5.09
N GLY A 187 16.24 0.72 5.35
CA GLY A 187 16.30 -0.69 5.73
C GLY A 187 16.92 -1.59 4.65
N VAL A 188 16.56 -1.36 3.38
CA VAL A 188 17.15 -2.08 2.25
C VAL A 188 18.64 -1.71 2.09
N GLY A 189 18.97 -0.43 2.20
CA GLY A 189 20.36 0.05 2.13
C GLY A 189 21.24 -0.57 3.23
N SER A 190 20.76 -0.58 4.45
CA SER A 190 21.46 -1.19 5.60
C SER A 190 21.69 -2.69 5.39
N LYS A 191 20.65 -3.43 4.96
CA LYS A 191 20.78 -4.86 4.66
C LYS A 191 21.73 -5.14 3.51
N ALA A 192 21.71 -4.32 2.46
CA ALA A 192 22.64 -4.45 1.34
C ALA A 192 24.09 -4.19 1.76
N ALA A 193 24.33 -3.17 2.61
CA ALA A 193 25.65 -2.90 3.17
C ALA A 193 26.14 -4.06 4.05
N GLN A 194 25.28 -4.58 4.93
CA GLN A 194 25.61 -5.74 5.74
C GLN A 194 25.94 -6.97 4.88
N GLY A 195 25.15 -7.24 3.85
CA GLY A 195 25.40 -8.36 2.94
C GLY A 195 26.74 -8.27 2.21
N LYS A 196 27.18 -7.04 1.85
CA LYS A 196 28.52 -6.83 1.28
C LYS A 196 29.64 -7.13 2.27
N LEU A 197 29.48 -6.71 3.54
CA LEU A 197 30.44 -7.00 4.60
C LEU A 197 30.52 -8.50 4.89
N ASP A 198 29.37 -9.16 4.96
CA ASP A 198 29.30 -10.62 5.20
C ASP A 198 29.94 -11.40 4.04
N SER A 199 29.72 -10.96 2.78
CA SER A 199 30.37 -11.56 1.60
C SER A 199 31.88 -11.42 1.67
N ALA A 200 32.38 -10.21 1.95
CA ALA A 200 33.83 -9.95 2.05
C ALA A 200 34.47 -10.76 3.20
N ALA A 201 33.79 -10.84 4.35
CA ALA A 201 34.26 -11.66 5.48
C ALA A 201 34.31 -13.16 5.11
N THR A 202 33.30 -13.64 4.42
CA THR A 202 33.24 -15.04 3.97
C THR A 202 34.33 -15.36 2.94
N GLU A 203 34.58 -14.45 2.01
CA GLU A 203 35.70 -14.57 1.04
C GLU A 203 37.05 -14.63 1.75
N ALA A 204 37.28 -13.79 2.76
CA ALA A 204 38.51 -13.78 3.53
C ALA A 204 38.68 -15.11 4.33
N ILE A 205 37.61 -15.60 4.94
CA ILE A 205 37.62 -16.90 5.64
C ILE A 205 37.94 -18.03 4.65
N LEU A 206 37.31 -18.02 3.48
CA LEU A 206 37.55 -19.03 2.44
C LEU A 206 39.00 -18.98 1.94
N ALA A 207 39.56 -17.80 1.73
CA ALA A 207 40.96 -17.62 1.31
C ALA A 207 41.92 -18.16 2.38
N ASN A 208 41.68 -17.84 3.66
CA ASN A 208 42.48 -18.37 4.77
C ASN A 208 42.37 -19.87 4.90
N ALA A 209 41.18 -20.46 4.77
CA ALA A 209 40.97 -21.88 4.83
C ALA A 209 41.66 -22.61 3.66
N LYS A 210 41.63 -22.06 2.45
CA LYS A 210 42.37 -22.57 1.29
C LYS A 210 43.89 -22.50 1.53
N GLY A 211 44.39 -21.36 2.01
CA GLY A 211 45.79 -21.20 2.34
C GLY A 211 46.29 -22.20 3.40
N ALA A 212 45.48 -22.38 4.48
CA ALA A 212 45.78 -23.41 5.51
C ALA A 212 45.79 -24.84 4.94
N ARG A 213 44.82 -25.17 4.10
CA ARG A 213 44.78 -26.48 3.44
C ARG A 213 46.01 -26.67 2.53
N ASP A 214 46.34 -25.68 1.74
CA ASP A 214 47.44 -25.75 0.77
C ASP A 214 48.79 -25.82 1.48
N SER A 215 48.96 -25.17 2.65
CA SER A 215 50.14 -25.31 3.49
C SER A 215 50.34 -26.70 4.13
N LEU A 216 49.23 -27.39 4.40
CA LEU A 216 49.26 -28.75 4.96
C LEU A 216 49.41 -29.85 3.90
N SER A 217 48.83 -29.67 2.72
CA SER A 217 48.80 -30.66 1.64
C SER A 217 49.51 -30.20 0.36
N GLY A 218 50.05 -28.99 0.35
CA GLY A 218 50.83 -28.48 -0.74
C GLY A 218 52.16 -29.20 -0.86
N VAL A 219 52.52 -29.61 -2.06
CA VAL A 219 53.84 -30.19 -2.34
C VAL A 219 54.85 -29.03 -2.35
N ASP A 220 55.81 -29.06 -1.42
CA ASP A 220 56.96 -28.15 -1.47
C ASP A 220 57.83 -28.55 -2.65
N LEU A 221 57.85 -27.73 -3.70
CA LEU A 221 58.63 -27.97 -4.92
C LEU A 221 60.12 -28.10 -4.65
N ASP A 222 60.65 -27.42 -3.64
CA ASP A 222 62.04 -27.50 -3.25
C ASP A 222 62.37 -28.84 -2.59
N GLU A 223 61.45 -29.30 -1.71
CA GLU A 223 61.57 -30.63 -1.09
C GLU A 223 61.47 -31.76 -2.12
N GLU A 224 60.49 -31.64 -3.04
CA GLU A 224 60.30 -32.64 -4.09
C GLU A 224 61.45 -32.66 -5.08
N THR A 225 62.01 -31.50 -5.42
CA THR A 225 63.23 -31.40 -6.26
C THR A 225 64.41 -32.03 -5.54
N GLY A 226 64.59 -31.79 -4.25
CA GLY A 226 65.59 -32.42 -3.42
C GLY A 226 65.46 -33.96 -3.39
N ASN A 227 64.25 -34.43 -3.23
CA ASN A 227 63.92 -35.87 -3.26
C ASN A 227 64.19 -36.48 -4.65
N LEU A 228 63.84 -35.78 -5.73
CA LEU A 228 64.07 -36.22 -7.09
C LEU A 228 65.60 -36.37 -7.39
N VAL A 229 66.42 -35.43 -7.00
CA VAL A 229 67.89 -35.50 -7.12
C VAL A 229 68.43 -36.69 -6.30
N LYS A 230 67.94 -36.89 -5.08
CA LYS A 230 68.33 -37.98 -4.22
C LYS A 230 67.98 -39.36 -4.83
N TYR A 231 66.81 -39.51 -5.39
CA TYR A 231 66.42 -40.72 -6.09
C TYR A 231 67.20 -40.97 -7.37
N GLN A 232 67.57 -39.92 -8.15
CA GLN A 232 68.45 -40.04 -9.27
C GLN A 232 69.83 -40.54 -8.85
N GLN A 233 70.38 -40.02 -7.74
CA GLN A 233 71.67 -40.50 -7.20
C GLN A 233 71.60 -41.95 -6.77
N TYR A 234 70.50 -42.37 -6.08
CA TYR A 234 70.32 -43.76 -5.71
C TYR A 234 70.18 -44.67 -6.92
N TYR A 235 69.49 -44.28 -7.96
CA TYR A 235 69.37 -45.02 -9.20
C TYR A 235 70.74 -45.21 -9.86
N THR A 236 71.53 -44.13 -9.93
CA THR A 236 72.88 -44.15 -10.50
C THR A 236 73.82 -45.07 -9.69
N ALA A 237 73.82 -44.95 -8.37
CA ALA A 237 74.60 -45.78 -7.50
C ALA A 237 74.19 -47.27 -7.62
N SER A 238 72.91 -47.56 -7.64
CA SER A 238 72.40 -48.96 -7.83
C SER A 238 72.84 -49.50 -9.19
N SER A 239 72.79 -48.70 -10.25
CA SER A 239 73.27 -49.09 -11.58
C SER A 239 74.77 -49.46 -11.59
N GLN A 240 75.58 -48.68 -10.84
CA GLN A 240 77.02 -48.98 -10.70
C GLN A 240 77.28 -50.23 -9.93
N ILE A 241 76.53 -50.50 -8.85
CA ILE A 241 76.63 -51.73 -8.08
C ILE A 241 76.25 -52.94 -8.96
N ILE A 242 75.19 -52.83 -9.76
CA ILE A 242 74.82 -53.89 -10.71
C ILE A 242 75.91 -54.17 -11.72
N LYS A 243 76.51 -53.14 -12.29
CA LYS A 243 77.67 -53.25 -13.23
C LYS A 243 78.85 -53.94 -12.57
N ALA A 244 79.24 -53.49 -11.38
CA ALA A 244 80.34 -54.13 -10.63
C ALA A 244 80.04 -55.59 -10.32
N ALA A 245 78.82 -55.92 -9.94
CA ALA A 245 78.39 -57.29 -9.72
C ALA A 245 78.47 -58.15 -11.01
N GLN A 246 78.06 -57.60 -12.15
CA GLN A 246 78.16 -58.25 -13.46
C GLN A 246 79.64 -58.44 -13.88
N GLU A 247 80.53 -57.50 -13.65
CA GLU A 247 81.96 -57.60 -13.90
C GLU A 247 82.63 -58.71 -13.04
N ILE A 248 82.31 -58.73 -11.74
CA ILE A 248 82.77 -59.76 -10.83
C ILE A 248 82.28 -61.13 -11.29
N PHE A 249 80.98 -61.22 -11.64
CA PHE A 249 80.39 -62.49 -12.10
C PHE A 249 81.03 -62.96 -13.42
N SER A 250 81.25 -62.05 -14.37
CA SER A 250 81.93 -62.30 -15.64
C SER A 250 83.37 -62.79 -15.40
N THR A 251 84.10 -62.12 -14.50
CA THR A 251 85.47 -62.49 -14.15
C THR A 251 85.55 -63.89 -13.53
N LEU A 252 84.55 -64.21 -12.66
CA LEU A 252 84.48 -65.52 -12.02
C LEU A 252 84.21 -66.64 -13.05
N ILE A 253 83.28 -66.38 -13.98
CA ILE A 253 82.98 -67.38 -15.04
C ILE A 253 84.17 -67.55 -15.99
N ASN A 254 84.96 -66.54 -16.31
CA ASN A 254 86.14 -66.63 -17.19
C ASN A 254 87.37 -67.18 -16.50
N SER A 255 87.32 -67.38 -15.17
CA SER A 255 88.45 -67.94 -14.39
C SER A 255 88.21 -69.42 -14.04
N LEU A 256 87.12 -69.98 -14.43
CA LEU A 256 86.81 -71.41 -14.37
C LEU A 256 87.07 -72.08 -15.71
#